data_b18445a94b235397a59300f6c0f73bae
#
_entry.id   b18445a94b235397a59300f6c0f73bae
#
_cell.length_a   1.000
_cell.length_b   1.000
_cell.length_c   1.000
_cell.angle_alpha   90.00
_cell.angle_beta   90.00
_cell.angle_gamma   90.00
#
_symmetry.space_group_name_H-M   'P 1'
#
loop_
_entity.id
_entity.type
_entity.pdbx_description
1 polymer ?
#
loop_
_entity_poly.entity_id
_entity_poly.type
_entity_poly.pdbx_seq_one_letter_code
_entity_poly.pdbx_strand_id
1 'polypeptide(L)'
;MDLLTALVDKGLRRELPTREEALAVLATSDDELLDVVAAAGRVRRQWFGRRVKLNYLVNLKSGLCPEDCSYCSQRLGSQADILKYTWLKPDEAADAARAGVAGGAKRVCLVASGRGPTDRDVDRVSKTIEAIKDQNEDVEVCACLGLLSAGQAERLRAAGADAYNHNLNTSENTYGDITTTHTYADRVDTVRQAQTAGLSACSGLIAGMGESDEDLVDVVFGLRGLDPDSVPVNFLIPFEGTPLAKEWNLTPQRCLRILAMVRFVCPDVEVRLAGGREVHLRTMQPLALHLVNSIFLGDYLTSEGQAGQADLDMIADAGFEVEGSGTRTLPGHRGGLCGSDGAADAACASGAQGAAGCGSACDGHEAGACGGHEPAVTVPAAQRAPAEETGVRTDLVAVRRRGAGTDLPPNA
;
A
#
# COMPACT_ATOMS: atom_id res chain seq x y z
N MET A 1 -5.34 33.12 0.24
CA MET A 1 -5.39 31.86 -0.54
C MET A 1 -5.90 30.81 0.42
N ASP A 2 -6.85 30.04 0.05
CA ASP A 2 -7.34 28.92 0.86
C ASP A 2 -6.24 27.88 1.09
N LEU A 3 -6.22 27.24 2.25
CA LEU A 3 -5.20 26.27 2.66
C LEU A 3 -4.96 25.20 1.58
N LEU A 4 -6.04 24.56 1.10
CA LEU A 4 -5.91 23.46 0.13
C LEU A 4 -5.34 23.93 -1.21
N THR A 5 -5.72 25.12 -1.67
CA THR A 5 -5.14 25.73 -2.88
C THR A 5 -3.65 25.97 -2.72
N ALA A 6 -3.24 26.54 -1.57
CA ALA A 6 -1.81 26.77 -1.28
C ALA A 6 -1.02 25.47 -1.25
N LEU A 7 -1.55 24.42 -0.62
CA LEU A 7 -0.90 23.11 -0.54
C LEU A 7 -0.78 22.43 -1.91
N VAL A 8 -1.81 22.54 -2.74
CA VAL A 8 -1.74 22.03 -4.13
C VAL A 8 -0.63 22.75 -4.89
N ASP A 9 -0.59 24.08 -4.85
CA ASP A 9 0.42 24.86 -5.55
C ASP A 9 1.84 24.51 -5.08
N LYS A 10 2.06 24.34 -3.77
CA LYS A 10 3.33 23.86 -3.22
C LYS A 10 3.66 22.45 -3.73
N GLY A 11 2.73 21.50 -3.62
CA GLY A 11 2.96 20.13 -4.06
C GLY A 11 3.27 20.01 -5.56
N LEU A 12 2.67 20.84 -6.41
CA LEU A 12 2.98 20.89 -7.85
C LEU A 12 4.39 21.43 -8.13
N ARG A 13 4.93 22.27 -7.25
CA ARG A 13 6.30 22.85 -7.36
C ARG A 13 7.35 22.15 -6.51
N ARG A 14 6.99 21.06 -5.78
CA ARG A 14 7.83 20.34 -4.82
C ARG A 14 8.26 21.21 -3.62
N GLU A 15 7.53 22.27 -3.34
CA GLU A 15 7.77 23.11 -2.18
C GLU A 15 7.23 22.42 -0.92
N LEU A 16 8.04 22.45 0.14
CA LEU A 16 7.65 21.86 1.42
C LEU A 16 6.56 22.74 2.06
N PRO A 17 5.42 22.16 2.51
CA PRO A 17 4.47 22.88 3.35
C PRO A 17 5.10 23.24 4.70
N THR A 18 4.51 24.20 5.41
CA THR A 18 4.91 24.47 6.79
C THR A 18 4.32 23.39 7.72
N ARG A 19 4.87 23.31 8.94
CA ARG A 19 4.34 22.36 9.96
C ARG A 19 2.89 22.70 10.32
N GLU A 20 2.56 23.97 10.43
CA GLU A 20 1.22 24.48 10.70
C GLU A 20 0.23 24.09 9.58
N GLU A 21 0.65 24.18 8.31
CA GLU A 21 -0.16 23.73 7.18
C GLU A 21 -0.40 22.20 7.23
N ALA A 22 0.61 21.41 7.59
CA ALA A 22 0.48 19.96 7.74
C ALA A 22 -0.47 19.59 8.90
N LEU A 23 -0.35 20.26 10.04
CA LEU A 23 -1.26 20.13 11.17
C LEU A 23 -2.70 20.54 10.79
N ALA A 24 -2.85 21.61 10.03
CA ALA A 24 -4.17 22.06 9.57
C ALA A 24 -4.87 21.03 8.68
N VAL A 25 -4.12 20.25 7.87
CA VAL A 25 -4.70 19.11 7.12
C VAL A 25 -5.24 18.04 8.06
N LEU A 26 -4.51 17.71 9.12
CA LEU A 26 -4.94 16.71 10.10
C LEU A 26 -6.17 17.17 10.91
N ALA A 27 -6.30 18.49 11.11
CA ALA A 27 -7.39 19.12 11.87
C ALA A 27 -8.65 19.43 11.05
N THR A 28 -8.65 19.19 9.72
CA THR A 28 -9.85 19.41 8.90
C THR A 28 -11.02 18.55 9.36
N SER A 29 -12.23 19.09 9.22
CA SER A 29 -13.47 18.39 9.60
C SER A 29 -13.79 17.21 8.66
N ASP A 30 -14.70 16.35 9.07
CA ASP A 30 -15.20 15.27 8.22
C ASP A 30 -16.00 15.81 7.03
N ASP A 31 -16.62 16.97 7.14
CA ASP A 31 -17.34 17.63 6.04
C ASP A 31 -16.39 18.10 4.92
N GLU A 32 -15.16 18.47 5.26
CA GLU A 32 -14.11 18.90 4.32
C GLU A 32 -13.28 17.74 3.77
N LEU A 33 -13.50 16.52 4.22
CA LEU A 33 -12.63 15.36 3.90
C LEU A 33 -12.48 15.15 2.39
N LEU A 34 -13.56 15.24 1.62
CA LEU A 34 -13.51 15.01 0.17
C LEU A 34 -12.74 16.12 -0.54
N ASP A 35 -12.78 17.36 -0.06
CA ASP A 35 -12.01 18.46 -0.60
C ASP A 35 -10.51 18.23 -0.35
N VAL A 36 -10.14 17.76 0.85
CA VAL A 36 -8.75 17.37 1.18
C VAL A 36 -8.27 16.25 0.25
N VAL A 37 -9.08 15.20 0.06
CA VAL A 37 -8.74 14.08 -0.83
C VAL A 37 -8.61 14.56 -2.28
N ALA A 38 -9.51 15.41 -2.75
CA ALA A 38 -9.48 15.97 -4.10
C ALA A 38 -8.22 16.84 -4.32
N ALA A 39 -7.87 17.68 -3.36
CA ALA A 39 -6.69 18.55 -3.41
C ALA A 39 -5.39 17.74 -3.45
N ALA A 40 -5.17 16.82 -2.51
CA ALA A 40 -4.00 15.94 -2.48
C ALA A 40 -3.97 15.01 -3.71
N GLY A 41 -5.12 14.60 -4.21
CA GLY A 41 -5.27 13.82 -5.44
C GLY A 41 -4.80 14.56 -6.69
N ARG A 42 -4.90 15.88 -6.74
CA ARG A 42 -4.31 16.69 -7.83
C ARG A 42 -2.79 16.59 -7.83
N VAL A 43 -2.16 16.69 -6.66
CA VAL A 43 -0.71 16.54 -6.49
C VAL A 43 -0.27 15.14 -6.90
N ARG A 44 -0.95 14.09 -6.39
CA ARG A 44 -0.65 12.70 -6.74
C ARG A 44 -0.73 12.45 -8.25
N ARG A 45 -1.77 12.95 -8.92
CA ARG A 45 -1.94 12.78 -10.37
C ARG A 45 -0.87 13.49 -11.19
N GLN A 46 -0.37 14.64 -10.73
CA GLN A 46 0.73 15.35 -11.40
C GLN A 46 1.98 14.48 -11.52
N TRP A 47 2.35 13.78 -10.44
CA TRP A 47 3.60 13.04 -10.37
C TRP A 47 3.50 11.59 -10.84
N PHE A 48 2.35 10.95 -10.64
CA PHE A 48 2.17 9.51 -10.86
C PHE A 48 1.06 9.16 -11.85
N GLY A 49 0.34 10.16 -12.38
CA GLY A 49 -0.77 9.92 -13.31
C GLY A 49 -1.84 9.06 -12.67
N ARG A 50 -2.23 7.96 -13.33
CA ARG A 50 -3.23 6.98 -12.85
C ARG A 50 -2.61 5.65 -12.44
N ARG A 51 -1.30 5.53 -12.42
CA ARG A 51 -0.60 4.28 -12.14
C ARG A 51 -0.55 3.98 -10.64
N VAL A 52 -0.71 2.70 -10.31
CA VAL A 52 -0.56 2.13 -8.97
C VAL A 52 0.48 1.02 -9.05
N LYS A 53 1.57 1.17 -8.29
CA LYS A 53 2.62 0.17 -8.19
C LYS A 53 2.22 -0.91 -7.19
N LEU A 54 2.30 -2.16 -7.58
CA LEU A 54 2.06 -3.31 -6.71
C LEU A 54 3.37 -3.81 -6.11
N ASN A 55 3.35 -4.09 -4.82
CA ASN A 55 4.45 -4.69 -4.08
C ASN A 55 3.98 -6.00 -3.46
N TYR A 56 4.88 -6.94 -3.30
CA TYR A 56 4.61 -8.25 -2.70
C TYR A 56 5.58 -8.55 -1.57
N LEU A 57 5.08 -9.11 -0.47
CA LEU A 57 5.90 -9.45 0.70
C LEU A 57 6.27 -10.93 0.68
N VAL A 58 7.57 -11.21 0.89
CA VAL A 58 8.09 -12.54 1.19
C VAL A 58 8.68 -12.51 2.59
N ASN A 59 8.02 -13.18 3.54
CA ASN A 59 8.46 -13.24 4.92
C ASN A 59 9.49 -14.36 5.09
N LEU A 60 10.79 -14.03 5.01
CA LEU A 60 11.89 -14.99 5.05
C LEU A 60 12.09 -15.65 6.42
N LYS A 61 11.76 -14.92 7.49
CA LYS A 61 11.93 -15.36 8.88
C LYS A 61 10.84 -14.69 9.73
N SER A 62 10.16 -15.47 10.56
CA SER A 62 9.00 -14.98 11.31
C SER A 62 9.07 -15.31 12.79
N GLY A 63 8.71 -14.32 13.62
CA GLY A 63 8.71 -14.42 15.07
C GLY A 63 10.12 -14.43 15.68
N LEU A 64 10.21 -14.61 17.00
CA LEU A 64 11.47 -14.73 17.75
C LEU A 64 12.43 -13.54 17.55
N CYS A 65 11.89 -12.33 17.28
CA CYS A 65 12.68 -11.11 17.20
C CYS A 65 13.12 -10.70 18.61
N PRO A 66 14.43 -10.43 18.87
CA PRO A 66 14.92 -10.04 20.18
C PRO A 66 14.53 -8.61 20.58
N GLU A 67 13.98 -7.83 19.65
CA GLU A 67 13.53 -6.46 19.88
C GLU A 67 12.23 -6.41 20.66
N ASP A 68 11.98 -5.30 21.38
CA ASP A 68 10.83 -5.09 22.26
C ASP A 68 9.75 -4.16 21.70
N CYS A 69 9.77 -3.88 20.38
CA CYS A 69 8.82 -2.96 19.75
C CYS A 69 7.36 -3.28 20.14
N SER A 70 6.69 -2.34 20.76
CA SER A 70 5.38 -2.52 21.42
C SER A 70 4.24 -2.89 20.46
N TYR A 71 4.33 -2.50 19.19
CA TYR A 71 3.35 -2.81 18.14
C TYR A 71 3.55 -4.20 17.50
N CYS A 72 4.71 -4.83 17.69
CA CYS A 72 5.15 -5.92 16.84
C CYS A 72 4.72 -7.30 17.35
N SER A 73 3.92 -8.02 16.58
CA SER A 73 3.52 -9.40 16.87
C SER A 73 4.68 -10.39 16.83
N GLN A 74 5.80 -10.05 16.18
CA GLN A 74 6.97 -10.93 15.99
C GLN A 74 8.02 -10.81 17.12
N ARG A 75 7.88 -9.87 18.04
CA ARG A 75 8.83 -9.67 19.15
C ARG A 75 8.92 -10.91 20.05
N LEU A 76 10.07 -11.12 20.65
CA LEU A 76 10.23 -12.14 21.70
C LEU A 76 9.32 -11.77 22.89
N GLY A 77 8.54 -12.76 23.34
CA GLY A 77 7.56 -12.55 24.40
C GLY A 77 6.18 -12.06 23.93
N SER A 78 5.98 -11.82 22.66
CA SER A 78 4.63 -11.62 22.11
C SER A 78 3.78 -12.88 22.30
N GLN A 79 2.54 -12.68 22.78
CA GLN A 79 1.52 -13.74 22.89
C GLN A 79 0.64 -13.85 21.64
N ALA A 80 0.93 -13.05 20.61
CA ALA A 80 0.18 -13.07 19.35
C ALA A 80 0.27 -14.44 18.68
N ASP A 81 -0.88 -14.93 18.20
CA ASP A 81 -0.98 -16.19 17.46
C ASP A 81 -0.46 -16.01 16.05
N ILE A 82 0.85 -16.23 15.88
CA ILE A 82 1.55 -16.07 14.63
C ILE A 82 2.40 -17.29 14.31
N LEU A 83 2.58 -17.62 13.02
CA LEU A 83 3.53 -18.62 12.60
C LEU A 83 4.95 -18.18 12.95
N LYS A 84 5.74 -19.08 13.52
CA LYS A 84 7.14 -18.84 13.89
C LYS A 84 8.05 -19.85 13.18
N TYR A 85 8.99 -19.35 12.41
CA TYR A 85 9.99 -20.16 11.71
C TYR A 85 11.30 -19.38 11.57
N THR A 86 12.40 -20.11 11.42
CA THR A 86 13.71 -19.47 11.41
C THR A 86 14.04 -18.85 10.06
N TRP A 87 13.99 -19.63 8.99
CA TRP A 87 14.28 -19.18 7.63
C TRP A 87 13.56 -20.04 6.60
N LEU A 88 13.03 -19.41 5.56
CA LEU A 88 12.69 -20.11 4.32
C LEU A 88 13.96 -20.57 3.61
N LYS A 89 13.85 -21.63 2.84
CA LYS A 89 14.90 -21.99 1.91
C LYS A 89 14.91 -20.99 0.74
N PRO A 90 16.08 -20.76 0.10
CA PRO A 90 16.16 -19.83 -1.03
C PRO A 90 15.17 -20.16 -2.15
N ASP A 91 14.98 -21.43 -2.49
CA ASP A 91 14.05 -21.87 -3.53
C ASP A 91 12.59 -21.57 -3.16
N GLU A 92 12.19 -21.82 -1.90
CA GLU A 92 10.85 -21.50 -1.40
C GLU A 92 10.56 -19.99 -1.45
N ALA A 93 11.58 -19.18 -1.10
CA ALA A 93 11.48 -17.73 -1.17
C ALA A 93 11.40 -17.22 -2.62
N ALA A 94 12.14 -17.82 -3.55
CA ALA A 94 12.10 -17.49 -4.97
C ALA A 94 10.75 -17.90 -5.59
N ASP A 95 10.17 -19.03 -5.20
CA ASP A 95 8.84 -19.48 -5.63
C ASP A 95 7.74 -18.53 -5.14
N ALA A 96 7.81 -18.08 -3.88
CA ALA A 96 6.90 -17.09 -3.34
C ALA A 96 7.01 -15.75 -4.09
N ALA A 97 8.23 -15.30 -4.39
CA ALA A 97 8.46 -14.10 -5.18
C ALA A 97 7.87 -14.21 -6.60
N ARG A 98 8.04 -15.37 -7.25
CA ARG A 98 7.45 -15.64 -8.57
C ARG A 98 5.93 -15.54 -8.56
N ALA A 99 5.27 -16.07 -7.52
CA ALA A 99 3.82 -15.95 -7.36
C ALA A 99 3.38 -14.48 -7.26
N GLY A 100 4.10 -13.67 -6.49
CA GLY A 100 3.85 -12.22 -6.39
C GLY A 100 4.01 -11.50 -7.73
N VAL A 101 5.07 -11.80 -8.48
CA VAL A 101 5.33 -11.23 -9.82
C VAL A 101 4.23 -11.65 -10.80
N ALA A 102 3.81 -12.92 -10.77
CA ALA A 102 2.69 -13.40 -11.60
C ALA A 102 1.37 -12.69 -11.26
N GLY A 103 1.18 -12.27 -10.00
CA GLY A 103 0.07 -11.41 -9.56
C GLY A 103 0.18 -9.94 -9.97
N GLY A 104 1.28 -9.54 -10.63
CA GLY A 104 1.49 -8.17 -11.13
C GLY A 104 2.40 -7.31 -10.24
N ALA A 105 3.01 -7.85 -9.19
CA ALA A 105 3.94 -7.10 -8.37
C ALA A 105 5.18 -6.64 -9.16
N LYS A 106 5.51 -5.36 -9.04
CA LYS A 106 6.72 -4.75 -9.60
C LYS A 106 7.88 -4.78 -8.63
N ARG A 107 7.59 -4.88 -7.35
CA ARG A 107 8.59 -4.99 -6.28
C ARG A 107 8.27 -6.16 -5.37
N VAL A 108 9.29 -6.96 -5.07
CA VAL A 108 9.26 -8.00 -4.03
C VAL A 108 10.04 -7.52 -2.83
N CYS A 109 9.41 -7.54 -1.65
CA CYS A 109 10.02 -7.14 -0.39
C CYS A 109 10.38 -8.39 0.42
N LEU A 110 11.67 -8.65 0.58
CA LEU A 110 12.21 -9.76 1.37
C LEU A 110 12.38 -9.31 2.82
N VAL A 111 11.58 -9.85 3.72
CA VAL A 111 11.53 -9.40 5.13
C VAL A 111 11.98 -10.51 6.07
N ALA A 112 12.83 -10.18 7.02
CA ALA A 112 13.23 -11.09 8.08
C ALA A 112 13.06 -10.44 9.46
N SER A 113 12.42 -11.14 10.40
CA SER A 113 12.35 -10.70 11.78
C SER A 113 13.72 -10.73 12.45
N GLY A 114 14.08 -9.68 13.19
CA GLY A 114 15.36 -9.57 13.90
C GLY A 114 15.77 -8.12 14.13
N ARG A 115 16.78 -7.93 14.98
CA ARG A 115 17.41 -6.62 15.19
C ARG A 115 18.16 -6.16 13.93
N GLY A 116 18.92 -7.05 13.33
CA GLY A 116 19.69 -6.85 12.12
C GLY A 116 20.25 -8.19 11.64
N PRO A 117 20.73 -8.27 10.39
CA PRO A 117 21.25 -9.50 9.84
C PRO A 117 22.68 -9.76 10.35
N THR A 118 23.02 -11.04 10.57
CA THR A 118 24.40 -11.46 10.64
C THR A 118 24.98 -11.55 9.22
N ASP A 119 26.30 -11.61 9.07
CA ASP A 119 26.92 -11.79 7.75
C ASP A 119 26.45 -13.06 7.03
N ARG A 120 26.20 -14.13 7.81
CA ARG A 120 25.61 -15.36 7.27
C ARG A 120 24.18 -15.17 6.77
N ASP A 121 23.41 -14.31 7.42
CA ASP A 121 22.06 -13.97 6.98
C ASP A 121 22.11 -13.13 5.69
N VAL A 122 23.06 -12.19 5.60
CA VAL A 122 23.30 -11.42 4.37
C VAL A 122 23.66 -12.36 3.21
N ASP A 123 24.58 -13.33 3.41
CA ASP A 123 24.93 -14.33 2.38
C ASP A 123 23.70 -15.12 1.91
N ARG A 124 22.82 -15.51 2.86
CA ARG A 124 21.61 -16.25 2.54
C ARG A 124 20.64 -15.41 1.72
N VAL A 125 20.41 -14.17 2.15
CA VAL A 125 19.48 -13.26 1.46
C VAL A 125 20.03 -12.86 0.09
N SER A 126 21.35 -12.66 -0.03
CA SER A 126 22.01 -12.41 -1.32
C SER A 126 21.73 -13.51 -2.33
N LYS A 127 21.85 -14.78 -1.94
CA LYS A 127 21.50 -15.91 -2.81
C LYS A 127 20.04 -15.95 -3.20
N THR A 128 19.13 -15.53 -2.31
CA THR A 128 17.70 -15.42 -2.62
C THR A 128 17.46 -14.30 -3.62
N ILE A 129 18.13 -13.14 -3.45
CA ILE A 129 18.03 -12.01 -4.38
C ILE A 129 18.53 -12.42 -5.78
N GLU A 130 19.71 -13.04 -5.86
CA GLU A 130 20.25 -13.56 -7.12
C GLU A 130 19.28 -14.51 -7.81
N ALA A 131 18.73 -15.49 -7.09
CA ALA A 131 17.75 -16.45 -7.63
C ALA A 131 16.44 -15.77 -8.12
N ILE A 132 16.00 -14.70 -7.48
CA ILE A 132 14.83 -13.93 -7.93
C ILE A 132 15.16 -13.14 -9.21
N LYS A 133 16.33 -12.49 -9.25
CA LYS A 133 16.78 -11.69 -10.40
C LYS A 133 17.05 -12.55 -11.63
N ASP A 134 17.61 -13.75 -11.46
CA ASP A 134 17.82 -14.70 -12.54
C ASP A 134 16.50 -15.12 -13.23
N GLN A 135 15.41 -15.16 -12.49
CA GLN A 135 14.09 -15.54 -12.99
C GLN A 135 13.26 -14.35 -13.49
N ASN A 136 13.51 -13.15 -12.97
CA ASN A 136 12.72 -11.94 -13.21
C ASN A 136 13.65 -10.71 -13.15
N GLU A 137 14.37 -10.45 -14.21
CA GLU A 137 15.36 -9.36 -14.30
C GLU A 137 14.74 -7.97 -13.98
N ASP A 138 13.52 -7.73 -14.44
CA ASP A 138 12.82 -6.45 -14.33
C ASP A 138 12.13 -6.23 -12.96
N VAL A 139 12.10 -7.24 -12.06
CA VAL A 139 11.47 -7.07 -10.75
C VAL A 139 12.40 -6.32 -9.81
N GLU A 140 11.89 -5.30 -9.11
CA GLU A 140 12.64 -4.67 -8.04
C GLU A 140 12.65 -5.57 -6.79
N VAL A 141 13.82 -5.75 -6.19
CA VAL A 141 13.97 -6.49 -4.93
C VAL A 141 14.34 -5.53 -3.82
N CYS A 142 13.48 -5.48 -2.80
CA CYS A 142 13.69 -4.67 -1.60
C CYS A 142 14.02 -5.58 -0.41
N ALA A 143 15.13 -5.34 0.29
CA ALA A 143 15.46 -6.06 1.51
C ALA A 143 15.00 -5.28 2.76
N CYS A 144 14.51 -6.00 3.79
CA CYS A 144 14.09 -5.45 5.07
C CYS A 144 14.54 -6.39 6.20
N LEU A 145 15.76 -6.21 6.68
CA LEU A 145 16.45 -7.15 7.56
C LEU A 145 16.77 -6.57 8.95
N GLY A 146 16.31 -5.33 9.23
CA GLY A 146 16.63 -4.61 10.45
C GLY A 146 17.80 -3.65 10.30
N LEU A 147 18.54 -3.40 11.41
CA LEU A 147 19.69 -2.49 11.45
C LEU A 147 20.87 -3.09 10.68
N LEU A 148 21.48 -2.29 9.80
CA LEU A 148 22.64 -2.73 9.03
C LEU A 148 23.95 -2.43 9.77
N SER A 149 24.90 -3.33 9.62
CA SER A 149 26.30 -3.14 9.97
C SER A 149 27.11 -2.73 8.72
N ALA A 150 28.29 -2.16 8.94
CA ALA A 150 29.18 -1.73 7.85
C ALA A 150 29.42 -2.82 6.79
N GLY A 151 29.31 -2.49 5.51
CA GLY A 151 29.53 -3.39 4.37
C GLY A 151 28.36 -4.30 4.02
N GLN A 152 27.30 -4.35 4.85
CA GLN A 152 26.14 -5.23 4.59
C GLN A 152 25.24 -4.67 3.48
N ALA A 153 25.03 -3.35 3.44
CA ALA A 153 24.27 -2.70 2.38
C ALA A 153 24.92 -2.90 1.01
N GLU A 154 26.23 -2.74 0.91
CA GLU A 154 27.02 -2.93 -0.31
C GLU A 154 26.93 -4.37 -0.83
N ARG A 155 26.97 -5.35 0.09
CA ARG A 155 26.82 -6.77 -0.28
C ARG A 155 25.43 -7.09 -0.83
N LEU A 156 24.37 -6.56 -0.20
CA LEU A 156 23.01 -6.70 -0.71
C LEU A 156 22.87 -6.05 -2.08
N ARG A 157 23.44 -4.84 -2.26
CA ARG A 157 23.44 -4.15 -3.55
C ARG A 157 24.17 -4.95 -4.63
N ALA A 158 25.34 -5.49 -4.31
CA ALA A 158 26.12 -6.34 -5.21
C ALA A 158 25.39 -7.62 -5.63
N ALA A 159 24.54 -8.16 -4.76
CA ALA A 159 23.67 -9.31 -5.07
C ALA A 159 22.45 -8.95 -5.93
N GLY A 160 22.21 -7.66 -6.23
CA GLY A 160 21.11 -7.22 -7.07
C GLY A 160 19.91 -6.65 -6.31
N ALA A 161 20.03 -6.37 -5.01
CA ALA A 161 18.99 -5.60 -4.32
C ALA A 161 18.89 -4.21 -4.92
N ASP A 162 17.65 -3.74 -5.13
CA ASP A 162 17.35 -2.41 -5.65
C ASP A 162 17.07 -1.42 -4.52
N ALA A 163 16.48 -1.90 -3.44
CA ALA A 163 16.03 -1.06 -2.33
C ALA A 163 16.29 -1.72 -0.97
N TYR A 164 16.34 -0.87 0.06
CA TYR A 164 16.35 -1.31 1.46
C TYR A 164 15.24 -0.61 2.24
N ASN A 165 14.41 -1.38 2.92
CA ASN A 165 13.35 -0.85 3.77
C ASN A 165 13.78 -0.84 5.23
N HIS A 166 13.74 0.35 5.82
CA HIS A 166 13.88 0.53 7.26
C HIS A 166 13.08 1.74 7.72
N ASN A 167 11.89 1.50 8.29
CA ASN A 167 10.96 2.56 8.67
C ASN A 167 11.45 3.34 9.89
N LEU A 168 11.21 4.65 9.95
CA LEU A 168 11.32 5.42 11.18
C LEU A 168 10.25 5.01 12.20
N ASN A 169 9.08 4.62 11.73
CA ASN A 169 7.88 4.22 12.46
C ASN A 169 7.15 5.36 13.15
N THR A 170 7.80 6.15 14.00
CA THR A 170 7.21 7.27 14.77
C THR A 170 8.21 8.42 14.85
N SER A 171 7.83 9.52 15.53
CA SER A 171 8.70 10.66 15.79
C SER A 171 9.85 10.28 16.74
N GLU A 172 10.93 11.07 16.72
CA GLU A 172 12.03 10.90 17.66
C GLU A 172 11.55 11.10 19.11
N ASN A 173 10.62 12.02 19.30
CA ASN A 173 10.07 12.38 20.62
C ASN A 173 9.37 11.20 21.32
N THR A 174 8.55 10.44 20.58
CA THR A 174 7.79 9.29 21.11
C THR A 174 8.50 7.94 20.90
N TYR A 175 9.70 7.95 20.35
CA TYR A 175 10.38 6.72 19.96
C TYR A 175 10.66 5.79 21.15
N GLY A 176 11.08 6.37 22.28
CA GLY A 176 11.38 5.63 23.51
C GLY A 176 10.17 4.94 24.16
N ASP A 177 8.96 5.42 23.87
CA ASP A 177 7.71 4.80 24.36
C ASP A 177 7.35 3.54 23.53
N ILE A 178 7.88 3.46 22.30
CA ILE A 178 7.59 2.36 21.37
C ILE A 178 8.60 1.24 21.48
N THR A 179 9.89 1.54 21.70
CA THR A 179 10.95 0.55 21.83
C THR A 179 12.11 1.07 22.65
N THR A 180 12.76 0.18 23.42
CA THR A 180 13.93 0.51 24.24
C THR A 180 15.21 -0.16 23.76
N THR A 181 15.11 -1.11 22.82
CA THR A 181 16.25 -1.93 22.36
C THR A 181 17.07 -1.27 21.27
N HIS A 182 16.54 -0.25 20.61
CA HIS A 182 17.26 0.57 19.61
C HIS A 182 16.66 1.98 19.58
N THR A 183 17.38 2.92 18.98
CA THR A 183 17.04 4.34 18.96
C THR A 183 16.52 4.80 17.60
N TYR A 184 15.90 5.99 17.57
CA TYR A 184 15.54 6.67 16.33
C TYR A 184 16.78 6.92 15.45
N ALA A 185 17.89 7.32 16.06
CA ALA A 185 19.16 7.54 15.36
C ALA A 185 19.69 6.28 14.68
N ASP A 186 19.60 5.11 15.32
CA ASP A 186 20.00 3.84 14.70
C ASP A 186 19.23 3.57 13.39
N ARG A 187 17.95 3.97 13.34
CA ARG A 187 17.14 3.82 12.13
C ARG A 187 17.54 4.80 11.04
N VAL A 188 17.75 6.06 11.41
CA VAL A 188 18.26 7.08 10.50
C VAL A 188 19.58 6.66 9.89
N ASP A 189 20.51 6.15 10.71
CA ASP A 189 21.82 5.70 10.25
C ASP A 189 21.72 4.51 9.30
N THR A 190 20.81 3.57 9.55
CA THR A 190 20.57 2.42 8.65
C THR A 190 20.04 2.89 7.28
N VAL A 191 19.10 3.85 7.26
CA VAL A 191 18.60 4.41 6.00
C VAL A 191 19.72 5.10 5.21
N ARG A 192 20.58 5.88 5.89
CA ARG A 192 21.73 6.55 5.27
C ARG A 192 22.77 5.57 4.75
N GLN A 193 23.04 4.49 5.49
CA GLN A 193 23.94 3.41 5.01
C GLN A 193 23.42 2.79 3.72
N ALA A 194 22.11 2.48 3.65
CA ALA A 194 21.50 1.96 2.44
C ALA A 194 21.64 2.93 1.24
N GLN A 195 21.37 4.22 1.44
CA GLN A 195 21.54 5.26 0.42
C GLN A 195 23.00 5.38 -0.04
N THR A 196 23.94 5.35 0.90
CA THR A 196 25.39 5.44 0.59
C THR A 196 25.85 4.26 -0.26
N ALA A 197 25.29 3.08 -0.03
CA ALA A 197 25.55 1.89 -0.85
C ALA A 197 24.84 1.89 -2.21
N GLY A 198 24.07 2.93 -2.54
CA GLY A 198 23.33 3.04 -3.79
C GLY A 198 22.01 2.23 -3.83
N LEU A 199 21.50 1.84 -2.67
CA LEU A 199 20.16 1.26 -2.56
C LEU A 199 19.12 2.38 -2.47
N SER A 200 17.99 2.18 -3.16
CA SER A 200 16.80 3.04 -3.01
C SER A 200 16.30 2.96 -1.56
N ALA A 201 16.18 4.12 -0.91
CA ALA A 201 15.71 4.17 0.46
C ALA A 201 14.19 4.04 0.53
N CYS A 202 13.71 3.05 1.28
CA CYS A 202 12.31 2.88 1.62
C CYS A 202 12.17 3.05 3.12
N SER A 203 11.55 4.15 3.57
CA SER A 203 11.37 4.44 4.98
C SER A 203 10.01 5.09 5.23
N GLY A 204 9.29 4.64 6.23
CA GLY A 204 7.92 5.06 6.49
C GLY A 204 7.55 5.10 7.96
N LEU A 205 6.25 5.15 8.20
CA LEU A 205 5.67 5.30 9.54
C LEU A 205 4.59 4.26 9.83
N ILE A 206 4.23 4.18 11.10
CA ILE A 206 3.05 3.49 11.62
C ILE A 206 2.23 4.53 12.37
N ALA A 207 1.01 4.80 11.90
CA ALA A 207 0.07 5.68 12.60
C ALA A 207 -0.88 4.88 13.48
N GLY A 208 -1.31 5.48 14.60
CA GLY A 208 -2.28 4.90 15.54
C GLY A 208 -1.66 4.23 16.77
N MET A 209 -0.39 4.50 17.07
CA MET A 209 0.32 3.97 18.24
C MET A 209 0.16 4.84 19.52
N GLY A 210 -0.70 5.86 19.47
CA GLY A 210 -0.92 6.80 20.57
C GLY A 210 -0.19 8.14 20.41
N GLU A 211 0.45 8.36 19.27
CA GLU A 211 1.15 9.59 18.90
C GLU A 211 0.19 10.78 18.74
N SER A 212 0.69 11.99 18.98
CA SER A 212 -0.02 13.25 18.73
C SER A 212 0.00 13.63 17.23
N ASP A 213 -0.76 14.67 16.86
CA ASP A 213 -0.71 15.24 15.50
C ASP A 213 0.66 15.83 15.19
N GLU A 214 1.29 16.47 16.18
CA GLU A 214 2.65 16.99 16.11
C GLU A 214 3.65 15.88 15.83
N ASP A 215 3.53 14.72 16.50
CA ASP A 215 4.41 13.57 16.29
C ASP A 215 4.24 12.98 14.86
N LEU A 216 3.00 12.92 14.36
CA LEU A 216 2.74 12.51 12.97
C LEU A 216 3.38 13.46 11.96
N VAL A 217 3.27 14.77 12.18
CA VAL A 217 3.95 15.77 11.35
C VAL A 217 5.46 15.62 11.47
N ASP A 218 6.00 15.46 12.68
CA ASP A 218 7.43 15.31 12.93
C ASP A 218 8.03 14.12 12.19
N VAL A 219 7.42 12.95 12.28
CA VAL A 219 7.93 11.77 11.58
C VAL A 219 7.88 11.94 10.06
N VAL A 220 6.84 12.57 9.51
CA VAL A 220 6.74 12.78 8.06
C VAL A 220 7.75 13.81 7.56
N PHE A 221 8.01 14.87 8.32
CA PHE A 221 9.07 15.83 8.02
C PHE A 221 10.47 15.20 8.18
N GLY A 222 10.67 14.35 9.19
CA GLY A 222 11.88 13.55 9.35
C GLY A 222 12.12 12.62 8.15
N LEU A 223 11.08 11.95 7.68
CA LEU A 223 11.12 11.15 6.45
C LEU A 223 11.49 12.01 5.25
N ARG A 224 10.83 13.16 5.06
CA ARG A 224 11.17 14.08 3.95
C ARG A 224 12.63 14.54 4.01
N GLY A 225 13.16 14.79 5.23
CA GLY A 225 14.56 15.18 5.44
C GLY A 225 15.57 14.06 5.14
N LEU A 226 15.15 12.79 5.14
CA LEU A 226 15.97 11.66 4.71
C LEU A 226 15.94 11.42 3.20
N ASP A 227 15.07 12.12 2.47
CA ASP A 227 14.91 12.02 1.02
C ASP A 227 14.74 10.56 0.52
N PRO A 228 13.76 9.81 1.02
CA PRO A 228 13.54 8.43 0.61
C PRO A 228 12.83 8.39 -0.76
N ASP A 229 13.08 7.34 -1.52
CA ASP A 229 12.35 7.07 -2.77
C ASP A 229 10.94 6.55 -2.54
N SER A 230 10.69 5.97 -1.36
CA SER A 230 9.40 5.36 -1.01
C SER A 230 9.07 5.54 0.46
N VAL A 231 7.83 5.99 0.74
CA VAL A 231 7.27 6.19 2.07
C VAL A 231 6.08 5.25 2.29
N PRO A 232 6.28 4.05 2.88
CA PRO A 232 5.17 3.22 3.33
C PRO A 232 4.48 3.83 4.54
N VAL A 233 3.16 3.97 4.44
CA VAL A 233 2.28 4.37 5.53
C VAL A 233 1.53 3.14 6.01
N ASN A 234 1.83 2.72 7.23
CA ASN A 234 1.12 1.66 7.92
C ASN A 234 0.14 2.25 8.91
N PHE A 235 -0.96 1.60 9.12
CA PHE A 235 -1.88 1.84 10.22
C PHE A 235 -1.75 0.69 11.23
N LEU A 236 -1.64 1.03 12.50
CA LEU A 236 -1.44 0.02 13.54
C LEU A 236 -2.51 -1.06 13.45
N ILE A 237 -2.10 -2.31 13.39
CA ILE A 237 -2.98 -3.45 13.64
C ILE A 237 -2.78 -3.85 15.10
N PRO A 238 -3.75 -3.62 15.99
CA PRO A 238 -3.64 -3.93 17.41
C PRO A 238 -3.74 -5.45 17.62
N PHE A 239 -2.60 -6.16 17.52
CA PHE A 239 -2.57 -7.60 17.72
C PHE A 239 -2.80 -7.96 19.18
N GLU A 240 -3.72 -8.86 19.43
CA GLU A 240 -3.86 -9.46 20.74
C GLU A 240 -2.52 -10.10 21.18
N GLY A 241 -2.15 -9.92 22.43
CA GLY A 241 -0.86 -10.39 22.95
C GLY A 241 0.32 -9.46 22.68
N THR A 242 0.09 -8.24 22.19
CA THR A 242 1.09 -7.15 22.12
C THR A 242 0.73 -6.03 23.11
N PRO A 243 1.69 -5.18 23.51
CA PRO A 243 1.40 -4.04 24.40
C PRO A 243 0.33 -3.09 23.84
N LEU A 244 0.29 -2.86 22.52
CA LEU A 244 -0.65 -1.94 21.88
C LEU A 244 -1.95 -2.63 21.41
N ALA A 245 -2.31 -3.79 21.95
CA ALA A 245 -3.50 -4.56 21.55
C ALA A 245 -4.83 -3.80 21.72
N LYS A 246 -4.86 -2.74 22.51
CA LYS A 246 -6.08 -1.96 22.81
C LYS A 246 -6.14 -0.61 22.09
N GLU A 247 -5.15 -0.26 21.29
CA GLU A 247 -5.05 1.01 20.58
C GLU A 247 -5.86 0.99 19.29
N TRP A 248 -7.16 1.35 19.38
CA TRP A 248 -8.12 1.39 18.28
C TRP A 248 -8.57 2.82 17.95
N ASN A 249 -7.62 3.75 17.82
CA ASN A 249 -7.89 5.17 17.74
C ASN A 249 -8.11 5.71 16.31
N LEU A 250 -7.91 4.88 15.29
CA LEU A 250 -7.99 5.30 13.90
C LEU A 250 -9.41 5.12 13.32
N THR A 251 -9.89 6.16 12.66
CA THR A 251 -11.08 6.12 11.81
C THR A 251 -10.67 6.17 10.33
N PRO A 252 -11.53 5.75 9.38
CA PRO A 252 -11.24 5.89 7.96
C PRO A 252 -10.92 7.32 7.55
N GLN A 253 -11.65 8.28 8.09
CA GLN A 253 -11.48 9.71 7.83
C GLN A 253 -10.10 10.19 8.31
N ARG A 254 -9.71 9.78 9.51
CA ARG A 254 -8.39 10.09 10.07
C ARG A 254 -7.27 9.51 9.20
N CYS A 255 -7.40 8.26 8.78
CA CYS A 255 -6.43 7.63 7.89
C CYS A 255 -6.27 8.38 6.57
N LEU A 256 -7.36 8.84 5.97
CA LEU A 256 -7.31 9.62 4.72
C LEU A 256 -6.64 10.99 4.92
N ARG A 257 -6.86 11.69 6.05
CA ARG A 257 -6.16 12.94 6.37
C ARG A 257 -4.66 12.72 6.53
N ILE A 258 -4.26 11.65 7.22
CA ILE A 258 -2.84 11.26 7.36
C ILE A 258 -2.21 11.02 6.00
N LEU A 259 -2.86 10.24 5.12
CA LEU A 259 -2.37 9.99 3.76
C LEU A 259 -2.28 11.27 2.92
N ALA A 260 -3.26 12.18 3.06
CA ALA A 260 -3.25 13.47 2.37
C ALA A 260 -2.09 14.35 2.86
N MET A 261 -1.87 14.44 4.17
CA MET A 261 -0.75 15.18 4.77
C MET A 261 0.58 14.62 4.27
N VAL A 262 0.75 13.29 4.29
CA VAL A 262 1.95 12.64 3.73
C VAL A 262 2.14 13.00 2.25
N ARG A 263 1.07 12.99 1.44
CA ARG A 263 1.15 13.34 0.01
C ARG A 263 1.55 14.81 -0.20
N PHE A 264 1.08 15.75 0.62
CA PHE A 264 1.49 17.15 0.52
C PHE A 264 2.94 17.38 0.92
N VAL A 265 3.43 16.68 1.95
CA VAL A 265 4.84 16.77 2.40
C VAL A 265 5.79 16.04 1.44
N CYS A 266 5.34 14.90 0.88
CA CYS A 266 6.11 14.06 -0.03
C CYS A 266 5.42 13.98 -1.42
N PRO A 267 5.35 15.10 -2.18
CA PRO A 267 4.51 15.19 -3.37
C PRO A 267 4.94 14.27 -4.50
N ASP A 268 6.23 14.07 -4.68
CA ASP A 268 6.90 13.36 -5.77
C ASP A 268 7.56 12.04 -5.36
N VAL A 269 7.30 11.58 -4.14
CA VAL A 269 7.82 10.31 -3.59
C VAL A 269 6.77 9.19 -3.73
N GLU A 270 7.20 7.95 -3.93
CA GLU A 270 6.31 6.79 -3.87
C GLU A 270 5.69 6.71 -2.46
N VAL A 271 4.42 7.08 -2.30
CA VAL A 271 3.67 6.86 -1.07
C VAL A 271 2.94 5.54 -1.19
N ARG A 272 3.26 4.61 -0.27
CA ARG A 272 2.70 3.26 -0.27
C ARG A 272 1.70 3.09 0.86
N LEU A 273 0.50 2.67 0.51
CA LEU A 273 -0.47 2.20 1.49
C LEU A 273 -0.11 0.77 1.88
N ALA A 274 0.19 0.57 3.16
CA ALA A 274 0.79 -0.66 3.66
C ALA A 274 -0.13 -1.35 4.69
N GLY A 275 0.42 -1.97 5.72
CA GLY A 275 -0.35 -2.75 6.69
C GLY A 275 -1.47 -1.97 7.38
N GLY A 276 -2.57 -2.65 7.69
CA GLY A 276 -3.72 -2.09 8.42
C GLY A 276 -4.74 -1.32 7.57
N ARG A 277 -4.54 -1.21 6.25
CA ARG A 277 -5.48 -0.48 5.38
C ARG A 277 -6.88 -1.09 5.38
N GLU A 278 -6.99 -2.40 5.35
CA GLU A 278 -8.25 -3.13 5.34
C GLU A 278 -9.02 -2.92 6.65
N VAL A 279 -8.28 -2.91 7.75
CA VAL A 279 -8.83 -2.76 9.11
C VAL A 279 -9.38 -1.36 9.34
N HIS A 280 -8.64 -0.33 8.92
CA HIS A 280 -8.96 1.06 9.24
C HIS A 280 -9.67 1.82 8.14
N LEU A 281 -9.30 1.65 6.86
CA LEU A 281 -9.98 2.31 5.74
C LEU A 281 -11.28 1.60 5.35
N ARG A 282 -11.34 0.30 5.50
CA ARG A 282 -12.54 -0.49 5.20
C ARG A 282 -13.07 -0.21 3.78
N THR A 283 -14.33 0.19 3.64
CA THR A 283 -14.95 0.53 2.35
C THR A 283 -14.44 1.85 1.73
N MET A 284 -13.63 2.63 2.46
CA MET A 284 -13.04 3.87 1.96
C MET A 284 -11.65 3.67 1.31
N GLN A 285 -11.16 2.44 1.20
CA GLN A 285 -9.88 2.15 0.53
C GLN A 285 -9.75 2.75 -0.89
N PRO A 286 -10.79 2.76 -1.75
CA PRO A 286 -10.70 3.40 -3.07
C PRO A 286 -10.34 4.88 -3.03
N LEU A 287 -10.78 5.62 -1.99
CA LEU A 287 -10.40 7.03 -1.81
C LEU A 287 -8.90 7.19 -1.53
N ALA A 288 -8.28 6.24 -0.84
CA ALA A 288 -6.86 6.28 -0.57
C ALA A 288 -6.01 6.18 -1.84
N LEU A 289 -6.48 5.53 -2.92
CA LEU A 289 -5.79 5.47 -4.20
C LEU A 289 -5.59 6.85 -4.85
N HIS A 290 -6.42 7.83 -4.50
CA HIS A 290 -6.23 9.22 -4.90
C HIS A 290 -5.07 9.91 -4.17
N LEU A 291 -4.59 9.34 -3.07
CA LEU A 291 -3.53 9.89 -2.20
C LEU A 291 -2.21 9.16 -2.37
N VAL A 292 -2.28 7.82 -2.51
CA VAL A 292 -1.12 6.95 -2.66
C VAL A 292 -0.95 6.50 -4.12
N ASN A 293 0.25 6.05 -4.48
CA ASN A 293 0.53 5.50 -5.81
C ASN A 293 1.13 4.09 -5.76
N SER A 294 1.07 3.46 -4.59
CA SER A 294 1.62 2.13 -4.37
C SER A 294 0.85 1.41 -3.26
N ILE A 295 0.64 0.09 -3.39
CA ILE A 295 0.02 -0.76 -2.37
C ILE A 295 0.76 -2.10 -2.27
N PHE A 296 0.55 -2.82 -1.16
CA PHE A 296 0.89 -4.23 -1.08
C PHE A 296 -0.25 -5.08 -1.65
N LEU A 297 0.11 -6.09 -2.41
CA LEU A 297 -0.78 -7.10 -2.96
C LEU A 297 -0.85 -8.28 -1.99
N GLY A 298 -2.05 -8.66 -1.57
CA GLY A 298 -2.27 -9.81 -0.71
C GLY A 298 -1.84 -9.61 0.73
N ASP A 299 -1.35 -10.68 1.34
CA ASP A 299 -1.08 -10.75 2.77
C ASP A 299 0.12 -9.93 3.23
N TYR A 300 0.10 -9.58 4.51
CA TYR A 300 1.20 -8.96 5.23
C TYR A 300 2.06 -10.01 5.97
N LEU A 301 3.06 -9.56 6.74
CA LEU A 301 4.00 -10.45 7.43
C LEU A 301 3.33 -11.39 8.42
N THR A 302 2.31 -10.91 9.11
CA THR A 302 1.69 -11.62 10.23
C THR A 302 0.17 -11.48 10.28
N SER A 303 -0.43 -10.87 9.26
CA SER A 303 -1.88 -10.72 9.13
C SER A 303 -2.30 -10.95 7.68
N GLU A 304 -3.54 -11.40 7.53
CA GLU A 304 -4.17 -11.48 6.23
C GLU A 304 -4.38 -10.06 5.67
N GLY A 305 -4.21 -9.93 4.36
CA GLY A 305 -4.58 -8.77 3.59
C GLY A 305 -5.84 -9.02 2.77
N GLN A 306 -6.14 -8.12 1.85
CA GLN A 306 -7.22 -8.30 0.89
C GLN A 306 -6.77 -9.27 -0.20
N ALA A 307 -7.68 -10.09 -0.71
CA ALA A 307 -7.40 -10.98 -1.85
C ALA A 307 -6.87 -10.18 -3.04
N GLY A 308 -5.82 -10.68 -3.70
CA GLY A 308 -5.16 -9.94 -4.77
C GLY A 308 -6.09 -9.56 -5.92
N GLN A 309 -7.07 -10.41 -6.27
CA GLN A 309 -8.07 -10.05 -7.29
C GLN A 309 -8.95 -8.88 -6.83
N ALA A 310 -9.35 -8.83 -5.56
CA ALA A 310 -10.12 -7.72 -5.03
C ALA A 310 -9.30 -6.40 -5.00
N ASP A 311 -7.98 -6.47 -4.84
CA ASP A 311 -7.11 -5.32 -5.00
C ASP A 311 -7.07 -4.81 -6.44
N LEU A 312 -6.98 -5.72 -7.40
CA LEU A 312 -6.99 -5.38 -8.83
C LEU A 312 -8.34 -4.77 -9.25
N ASP A 313 -9.45 -5.34 -8.77
CA ASP A 313 -10.80 -4.84 -9.03
C ASP A 313 -10.98 -3.44 -8.41
N MET A 314 -10.54 -3.24 -7.17
CA MET A 314 -10.59 -1.94 -6.50
C MET A 314 -9.79 -0.86 -7.27
N ILE A 315 -8.62 -1.19 -7.79
CA ILE A 315 -7.80 -0.28 -8.60
C ILE A 315 -8.53 0.10 -9.88
N ALA A 316 -9.11 -0.89 -10.58
CA ALA A 316 -9.85 -0.68 -11.82
C ALA A 316 -11.13 0.14 -11.60
N ASP A 317 -11.94 -0.19 -10.57
CA ASP A 317 -13.18 0.49 -10.22
C ASP A 317 -12.94 1.95 -9.82
N ALA A 318 -11.83 2.23 -9.14
CA ALA A 318 -11.42 3.58 -8.79
C ALA A 318 -10.83 4.36 -9.99
N GLY A 319 -10.74 3.72 -11.17
CA GLY A 319 -10.26 4.32 -12.41
C GLY A 319 -8.74 4.45 -12.47
N PHE A 320 -8.00 3.64 -11.75
CA PHE A 320 -6.55 3.55 -11.80
C PHE A 320 -6.07 2.34 -12.61
N GLU A 321 -4.78 2.27 -12.87
CA GLU A 321 -4.13 1.23 -13.66
C GLU A 321 -2.93 0.68 -12.89
N VAL A 322 -2.72 -0.64 -12.97
CA VAL A 322 -1.52 -1.26 -12.40
C VAL A 322 -0.31 -0.86 -13.22
N GLU A 323 0.75 -0.43 -12.56
CA GLU A 323 2.01 -0.05 -13.21
C GLU A 323 2.62 -1.24 -13.98
N GLY A 324 2.89 -1.03 -15.28
CA GLY A 324 3.48 -2.05 -16.16
C GLY A 324 2.50 -3.09 -16.69
N SER A 325 1.22 -3.01 -16.38
CA SER A 325 0.20 -3.67 -17.19
C SER A 325 0.03 -2.82 -18.46
N GLY A 326 0.52 -3.31 -19.58
CA GLY A 326 0.07 -2.80 -20.88
C GLY A 326 -1.46 -2.89 -20.86
N THR A 327 -2.14 -1.84 -21.32
CA THR A 327 -3.61 -1.66 -21.30
C THR A 327 -4.34 -3.00 -21.55
N ARG A 328 -4.62 -3.72 -20.49
CA ARG A 328 -5.51 -4.87 -20.53
C ARG A 328 -6.91 -4.28 -20.35
N THR A 329 -7.51 -3.89 -21.46
CA THR A 329 -8.95 -3.62 -21.52
C THR A 329 -9.67 -4.87 -21.02
N LEU A 330 -10.23 -4.79 -19.82
CA LEU A 330 -11.12 -5.83 -19.30
C LEU A 330 -12.27 -6.01 -20.30
N PRO A 331 -12.60 -7.23 -20.74
CA PRO A 331 -13.73 -7.47 -21.60
C PRO A 331 -15.00 -7.19 -20.77
N GLY A 332 -15.66 -6.06 -21.05
CA GLY A 332 -16.99 -5.80 -20.48
C GLY A 332 -17.36 -4.33 -20.20
N HIS A 333 -16.46 -3.39 -20.17
CA HIS A 333 -16.85 -1.99 -19.96
C HIS A 333 -17.15 -1.29 -21.28
N ARG A 334 -18.43 -1.30 -21.69
CA ARG A 334 -19.00 -0.33 -22.64
C ARG A 334 -19.30 0.97 -21.87
N GLY A 335 -18.31 1.81 -21.73
CA GLY A 335 -18.45 3.16 -21.20
C GLY A 335 -17.96 4.15 -22.25
N GLY A 336 -18.85 4.54 -23.16
CA GLY A 336 -18.61 5.67 -24.03
C GLY A 336 -18.69 6.96 -23.22
N LEU A 337 -17.56 7.61 -23.03
CA LEU A 337 -17.52 9.04 -22.75
C LEU A 337 -16.66 9.69 -23.81
N CYS A 338 -17.28 10.55 -24.59
CA CYS A 338 -16.63 11.43 -25.54
C CYS A 338 -15.52 12.23 -24.85
N GLY A 339 -14.28 11.94 -25.20
CA GLY A 339 -13.15 12.80 -24.92
C GLY A 339 -12.92 13.71 -26.12
N SER A 340 -13.18 14.98 -25.96
CA SER A 340 -12.71 16.03 -26.85
C SER A 340 -11.24 16.30 -26.59
N ASP A 341 -10.36 15.80 -27.43
CA ASP A 341 -9.02 16.36 -27.53
C ASP A 341 -8.72 16.62 -29.01
N GLY A 342 -8.76 17.91 -29.34
CA GLY A 342 -8.30 18.43 -30.60
C GLY A 342 -6.78 18.45 -30.64
N ALA A 343 -6.22 17.82 -31.67
CA ALA A 343 -4.98 18.26 -32.28
C ALA A 343 -5.04 17.82 -33.74
N ALA A 344 -5.02 18.81 -34.61
CA ALA A 344 -4.91 18.69 -36.04
C ALA A 344 -3.56 18.08 -36.41
N ASP A 345 -3.59 17.18 -37.42
CA ASP A 345 -2.68 17.37 -38.56
C ASP A 345 -3.18 16.60 -39.77
N ALA A 346 -3.06 17.31 -40.89
CA ALA A 346 -3.53 17.00 -42.21
C ALA A 346 -2.64 15.98 -42.94
N ALA A 347 -3.23 15.13 -43.75
CA ALA A 347 -2.80 14.97 -45.15
C ALA A 347 -3.62 13.94 -45.88
N CYS A 348 -4.35 14.42 -46.87
CA CYS A 348 -4.51 13.98 -48.27
C CYS A 348 -4.82 12.55 -48.63
N ALA A 349 -5.97 12.41 -49.18
CA ALA A 349 -6.27 12.18 -50.62
C ALA A 349 -6.70 10.78 -51.05
N SER A 350 -7.89 10.81 -51.59
CA SER A 350 -8.35 10.17 -52.84
C SER A 350 -8.77 8.70 -52.84
N GLY A 351 -10.05 8.54 -53.28
CA GLY A 351 -10.42 7.48 -54.20
C GLY A 351 -11.72 6.74 -53.87
N ALA A 352 -12.81 7.32 -54.21
CA ALA A 352 -13.82 6.90 -55.20
C ALA A 352 -14.55 5.54 -55.03
N GLN A 353 -15.87 5.68 -54.93
CA GLN A 353 -16.95 4.97 -55.71
C GLN A 353 -17.46 3.60 -55.24
N GLY A 354 -18.81 3.58 -55.16
CA GLY A 354 -19.67 2.45 -55.43
C GLY A 354 -20.73 2.19 -54.37
N ALA A 355 -21.80 2.73 -54.45
CA ALA A 355 -23.19 2.73 -54.85
C ALA A 355 -23.95 1.40 -54.60
N ALA A 356 -25.21 1.60 -54.22
CA ALA A 356 -26.38 0.72 -54.22
C ALA A 356 -26.59 -0.12 -52.96
N GLY A 357 -27.74 -0.12 -52.32
CA GLY A 357 -29.08 0.35 -52.63
C GLY A 357 -30.08 -0.60 -52.03
N CYS A 358 -31.21 -0.08 -51.56
CA CYS A 358 -32.50 -0.73 -51.33
C CYS A 358 -32.58 -1.73 -50.16
N GLY A 359 -33.60 -1.75 -49.36
CA GLY A 359 -34.93 -1.19 -49.31
C GLY A 359 -35.71 -1.89 -48.22
N SER A 360 -36.48 -1.11 -47.57
CA SER A 360 -37.79 -1.29 -46.95
C SER A 360 -38.37 -2.69 -46.77
N ALA A 361 -38.95 -2.94 -45.59
CA ALA A 361 -40.41 -3.12 -45.47
C ALA A 361 -40.81 -3.29 -43.99
N CYS A 362 -41.83 -2.58 -43.69
CA CYS A 362 -42.64 -2.64 -42.45
C CYS A 362 -43.55 -3.87 -42.47
N ASP A 363 -44.12 -4.14 -41.30
CA ASP A 363 -45.43 -4.65 -40.93
C ASP A 363 -45.27 -5.75 -39.89
N GLY A 364 -45.88 -5.83 -38.74
CA GLY A 364 -47.15 -5.33 -38.23
C GLY A 364 -47.77 -6.41 -37.38
N HIS A 365 -48.40 -6.02 -36.23
CA HIS A 365 -49.33 -6.80 -35.45
C HIS A 365 -48.83 -8.00 -34.63
N GLU A 366 -49.21 -8.31 -33.39
CA GLU A 366 -50.41 -8.02 -32.59
C GLU A 366 -50.12 -8.29 -31.08
N ALA A 367 -50.98 -7.76 -30.25
CA ALA A 367 -51.01 -7.91 -28.81
C ALA A 367 -51.35 -9.35 -28.37
N GLY A 368 -50.74 -9.77 -27.25
CA GLY A 368 -51.12 -10.96 -26.54
C GLY A 368 -50.71 -10.86 -25.07
N ALA A 369 -51.67 -10.47 -24.24
CA ALA A 369 -51.51 -10.51 -22.79
C ALA A 369 -51.54 -11.94 -22.30
N CYS A 370 -50.62 -12.33 -21.43
CA CYS A 370 -50.84 -13.38 -20.43
C CYS A 370 -49.95 -13.11 -19.24
N GLY A 371 -50.59 -12.95 -18.09
CA GLY A 371 -49.97 -12.78 -16.78
C GLY A 371 -49.26 -14.05 -16.30
N GLY A 372 -48.16 -13.82 -15.64
CA GLY A 372 -47.46 -14.82 -14.85
C GLY A 372 -46.85 -14.11 -13.65
N HIS A 373 -47.55 -14.14 -12.54
CA HIS A 373 -46.99 -13.81 -11.23
C HIS A 373 -45.91 -14.83 -10.91
N GLU A 374 -44.67 -14.39 -10.86
CA GLU A 374 -43.64 -15.11 -10.10
C GLU A 374 -43.57 -14.54 -8.67
N PRO A 375 -43.46 -15.41 -7.66
CA PRO A 375 -43.50 -15.00 -6.25
C PRO A 375 -42.21 -14.26 -5.90
N ALA A 376 -42.37 -13.10 -5.29
CA ALA A 376 -41.27 -12.36 -4.65
C ALA A 376 -40.55 -13.28 -3.66
N VAL A 377 -39.25 -13.50 -3.90
CA VAL A 377 -38.35 -14.12 -2.95
C VAL A 377 -38.18 -13.15 -1.78
N THR A 378 -38.92 -13.36 -0.72
CA THR A 378 -38.70 -12.72 0.58
C THR A 378 -37.40 -13.24 1.15
N VAL A 379 -36.36 -12.41 1.11
CA VAL A 379 -35.13 -12.59 1.90
C VAL A 379 -35.53 -12.42 3.37
N PRO A 380 -35.26 -13.39 4.25
CA PRO A 380 -35.55 -13.25 5.67
C PRO A 380 -34.75 -12.05 6.21
N ALA A 381 -35.43 -11.14 6.88
CA ALA A 381 -34.79 -10.07 7.62
C ALA A 381 -33.85 -10.69 8.64
N ALA A 382 -32.55 -10.49 8.45
CA ALA A 382 -31.56 -10.78 9.46
C ALA A 382 -31.98 -10.04 10.74
N GLN A 383 -32.26 -10.79 11.78
CA GLN A 383 -32.53 -10.27 13.10
C GLN A 383 -31.34 -9.40 13.52
N ARG A 384 -31.55 -8.09 13.57
CA ARG A 384 -30.62 -7.17 14.22
C ARG A 384 -30.55 -7.57 15.68
N ALA A 385 -29.40 -8.09 16.09
CA ALA A 385 -29.05 -8.14 17.49
C ALA A 385 -29.07 -6.72 18.07
N PRO A 386 -29.48 -6.54 19.34
CA PRO A 386 -29.51 -5.22 19.96
C PRO A 386 -28.12 -4.61 19.94
N ALA A 387 -28.08 -3.30 19.69
CA ALA A 387 -26.84 -2.51 19.76
C ALA A 387 -26.30 -2.59 21.19
N GLU A 388 -25.30 -3.41 21.39
CA GLU A 388 -24.43 -3.31 22.57
C GLU A 388 -23.45 -2.16 22.36
N GLU A 389 -23.37 -1.36 23.40
CA GLU A 389 -22.52 -0.19 23.56
C GLU A 389 -21.07 -0.48 23.15
N THR A 390 -20.51 0.40 22.33
CA THR A 390 -19.06 0.66 22.10
C THR A 390 -18.09 -0.45 22.50
N GLY A 391 -18.31 -1.63 22.03
CA GLY A 391 -17.36 -2.73 22.11
C GLY A 391 -16.36 -2.60 20.96
N VAL A 392 -15.09 -2.50 21.29
CA VAL A 392 -13.97 -2.69 20.38
C VAL A 392 -14.22 -3.96 19.59
N ARG A 393 -14.34 -3.86 18.26
CA ARG A 393 -14.50 -5.03 17.39
C ARG A 393 -13.17 -5.79 17.33
N THR A 394 -12.98 -6.71 18.25
CA THR A 394 -11.82 -7.62 18.30
C THR A 394 -11.89 -8.74 17.27
N ASP A 395 -13.06 -8.96 16.67
CA ASP A 395 -13.33 -9.99 15.67
C ASP A 395 -12.71 -9.71 14.29
N LEU A 396 -12.17 -8.51 14.05
CA LEU A 396 -11.52 -8.11 12.80
C LEU A 396 -10.04 -8.51 12.72
N VAL A 397 -9.47 -9.02 13.79
CA VAL A 397 -8.04 -9.38 13.88
C VAL A 397 -7.88 -10.87 14.14
N ALA A 398 -8.57 -11.70 13.38
CA ALA A 398 -8.23 -13.12 13.33
C ALA A 398 -6.91 -13.24 12.57
N VAL A 399 -5.81 -13.39 13.30
CA VAL A 399 -4.49 -13.56 12.72
C VAL A 399 -4.37 -14.97 12.18
N ARG A 400 -4.85 -15.19 10.98
CA ARG A 400 -4.49 -16.37 10.18
C ARG A 400 -3.43 -15.95 9.18
N ARG A 401 -2.45 -16.81 8.99
CA ARG A 401 -1.39 -16.55 8.06
C ARG A 401 -1.64 -17.31 6.79
N ARG A 402 -1.69 -16.56 5.74
CA ARG A 402 -1.53 -17.02 4.38
C ARG A 402 -0.34 -16.30 3.78
N GLY A 403 0.15 -16.76 2.68
CA GLY A 403 1.22 -16.10 1.95
C GLY A 403 2.60 -16.64 2.25
N ALA A 404 3.61 -15.82 2.05
CA ALA A 404 5.00 -16.24 2.04
C ALA A 404 5.41 -17.01 3.28
N GLY A 405 5.81 -18.27 3.11
CA GLY A 405 6.21 -19.18 4.18
C GLY A 405 5.10 -20.07 4.72
N THR A 406 3.96 -20.12 4.06
CA THR A 406 2.90 -21.12 4.30
C THR A 406 2.72 -21.98 3.05
N ASP A 407 2.15 -23.20 3.21
CA ASP A 407 1.78 -24.07 2.09
C ASP A 407 0.54 -23.57 1.32
N LEU A 408 -0.08 -22.49 1.79
CA LEU A 408 -1.24 -21.89 1.16
C LEU A 408 -0.78 -20.79 0.20
N PRO A 409 -1.30 -20.79 -1.03
CA PRO A 409 -1.03 -19.68 -1.95
C PRO A 409 -1.57 -18.38 -1.37
N PRO A 410 -0.94 -17.23 -1.68
CA PRO A 410 -1.46 -15.93 -1.34
C PRO A 410 -2.89 -15.79 -1.85
N ASN A 411 -3.81 -15.40 -0.99
CA ASN A 411 -5.22 -15.16 -1.35
C ASN A 411 -6.00 -16.43 -1.77
N ALA A 412 -5.63 -17.58 -1.23
CA ALA A 412 -6.39 -18.83 -1.41
C ALA A 412 -7.69 -18.84 -0.60
#